data_bd8a6b68181ce88cfed4fdc34bc732d4
#
_entry.id   bd8a6b68181ce88cfed4fdc34bc732d4
#
_cell.length_a   1.000
_cell.length_b   1.000
_cell.length_c   1.000
_cell.angle_alpha   90.00
_cell.angle_beta   90.00
_cell.angle_gamma   90.00
#
_symmetry.space_group_name_H-M   'P 1'
#
loop_
_entity.id
_entity.type
_entity.pdbx_description
1 polymer ?
#
loop_
_entity_poly.entity_id
_entity_poly.type
_entity_poly.pdbx_seq_one_letter_code
_entity_poly.pdbx_strand_id
1 'polypeptide(L)'
;GNPIIVTRKRGRSPLNINLSQDRGESFQRIIRPDSGIQFNGKTLKIGGIVVDLKDVKTYECVELSLDSLKVSDDELIKASFILSRLYDLVEENFLIIYKTDQFHDFLTDVVKPFAKGVEDAIRNPEPYRKLMGLGQGFTPAGDDFLSGFLATSNALSKVYGFKGFFLRKDEILSSTSWASGMLLYHSQYGYVGEGVSKTIQSLGDRVGFLDALMDLARVGHTSGLDLSLGILVASSMILDLIKGRDVLSRVMRQFLNNS
;
A
#
# COMPACT_ATOMS: atom_id res chain seq x y z
N GLY A 1 -17.70 -4.39 -10.78
CA GLY A 1 -18.07 -3.84 -9.48
C GLY A 1 -16.85 -3.71 -8.57
N ASN A 2 -16.99 -3.03 -7.45
CA ASN A 2 -15.94 -2.97 -6.42
C ASN A 2 -16.11 -4.17 -5.47
N PRO A 3 -15.01 -4.78 -4.96
CA PRO A 3 -15.10 -5.80 -3.93
C PRO A 3 -15.59 -5.17 -2.62
N ILE A 4 -16.32 -5.95 -1.83
CA ILE A 4 -16.68 -5.58 -0.46
C ILE A 4 -16.13 -6.67 0.45
N ILE A 5 -15.26 -6.28 1.36
CA ILE A 5 -14.63 -7.17 2.33
C ILE A 5 -15.36 -7.02 3.66
N VAL A 6 -16.11 -8.05 4.08
CA VAL A 6 -16.72 -8.07 5.41
C VAL A 6 -15.75 -8.73 6.38
N THR A 7 -15.34 -8.01 7.41
CA THR A 7 -14.29 -8.47 8.33
C THR A 7 -14.64 -8.19 9.80
N ARG A 8 -14.07 -9.00 10.69
CA ARG A 8 -14.07 -8.76 12.15
C ARG A 8 -12.81 -8.09 12.63
N LYS A 9 -11.77 -8.01 11.78
CA LYS A 9 -10.51 -7.35 12.14
C LYS A 9 -10.77 -5.86 12.36
N ARG A 10 -10.16 -5.32 13.40
CA ARG A 10 -10.11 -3.86 13.61
C ARG A 10 -9.21 -3.24 12.55
N GLY A 11 -9.49 -2.01 12.20
CA GLY A 11 -8.78 -1.26 11.16
C GLY A 11 -9.70 -0.90 10.00
N ARG A 12 -9.58 0.33 9.53
CA ARG A 12 -10.41 0.87 8.45
C ARG A 12 -9.72 0.63 7.12
N SER A 13 -10.50 0.27 6.13
CA SER A 13 -10.04 0.14 4.75
C SER A 13 -11.20 0.50 3.81
N PRO A 14 -10.95 1.14 2.68
CA PRO A 14 -11.98 1.69 1.81
C PRO A 14 -12.95 0.65 1.23
N LEU A 15 -12.55 -0.62 1.21
CA LEU A 15 -13.39 -1.72 0.70
C LEU A 15 -13.94 -2.61 1.81
N ASN A 16 -13.74 -2.26 3.10
CA ASN A 16 -14.12 -3.07 4.23
C ASN A 16 -15.43 -2.62 4.86
N ILE A 17 -16.24 -3.60 5.26
CA ILE A 17 -17.29 -3.45 6.26
C ILE A 17 -16.79 -4.14 7.53
N ASN A 18 -16.46 -3.35 8.55
CA ASN A 18 -16.00 -3.86 9.84
C ASN A 18 -17.20 -4.15 10.74
N LEU A 19 -17.34 -5.38 11.18
CA LEU A 19 -18.42 -5.78 12.08
C LEU A 19 -18.10 -5.38 13.52
N SER A 20 -19.06 -4.73 14.19
CA SER A 20 -18.92 -4.28 15.57
C SER A 20 -19.06 -5.40 16.62
N GLN A 21 -19.70 -6.52 16.25
CA GLN A 21 -19.94 -7.64 17.17
C GLN A 21 -19.27 -8.91 16.67
N ASP A 22 -18.59 -9.59 17.60
CA ASP A 22 -18.10 -10.93 17.37
C ASP A 22 -19.13 -11.96 17.87
N ARG A 23 -19.84 -12.58 16.96
CA ARG A 23 -20.81 -13.65 17.30
C ARG A 23 -20.20 -15.05 17.25
N GLY A 24 -18.89 -15.19 17.22
CA GLY A 24 -18.20 -16.49 17.33
C GLY A 24 -18.38 -17.45 16.15
N GLU A 25 -19.34 -17.24 15.25
CA GLU A 25 -19.57 -18.11 14.11
C GLU A 25 -18.67 -17.76 12.92
N SER A 26 -18.09 -18.78 12.29
CA SER A 26 -17.31 -18.60 11.08
C SER A 26 -18.21 -18.26 9.89
N PHE A 27 -17.93 -17.17 9.17
CA PHE A 27 -18.62 -16.84 7.92
C PHE A 27 -18.54 -17.97 6.89
N GLN A 28 -17.46 -18.73 6.88
CA GLN A 28 -17.26 -19.88 5.98
C GLN A 28 -18.29 -20.98 6.16
N ARG A 29 -18.95 -21.08 7.33
CA ARG A 29 -20.02 -22.06 7.59
C ARG A 29 -21.38 -21.58 7.09
N ILE A 30 -21.58 -20.25 6.98
CA ILE A 30 -22.87 -19.64 6.68
C ILE A 30 -22.92 -19.14 5.23
N ILE A 31 -21.81 -18.61 4.72
CA ILE A 31 -21.72 -18.06 3.37
C ILE A 31 -21.07 -19.11 2.45
N ARG A 32 -21.76 -19.43 1.36
CA ARG A 32 -21.25 -20.26 0.27
C ARG A 32 -20.89 -19.38 -0.94
N PRO A 33 -20.04 -19.84 -1.86
CA PRO A 33 -19.67 -19.07 -3.06
C PRO A 33 -20.87 -18.61 -3.91
N ASP A 34 -21.97 -19.38 -3.88
CA ASP A 34 -23.22 -19.15 -4.60
C ASP A 34 -24.29 -18.41 -3.77
N SER A 35 -23.95 -17.98 -2.55
CA SER A 35 -24.89 -17.26 -1.69
C SER A 35 -25.35 -15.97 -2.35
N GLY A 36 -26.67 -15.80 -2.46
CA GLY A 36 -27.25 -14.57 -2.99
C GLY A 36 -26.87 -13.35 -2.15
N ILE A 37 -26.58 -12.23 -2.82
CA ILE A 37 -26.29 -10.93 -2.20
C ILE A 37 -27.41 -9.96 -2.52
N GLN A 38 -27.97 -9.32 -1.49
CA GLN A 38 -28.97 -8.27 -1.61
C GLN A 38 -28.54 -7.04 -0.82
N PHE A 39 -28.66 -5.87 -1.42
CA PHE A 39 -28.35 -4.59 -0.79
C PHE A 39 -29.48 -3.59 -1.08
N ASN A 40 -29.99 -2.94 -0.04
CA ASN A 40 -31.08 -1.97 -0.13
C ASN A 40 -30.69 -0.55 0.34
N GLY A 41 -29.39 -0.25 0.40
CA GLY A 41 -28.86 1.03 0.88
C GLY A 41 -28.68 1.11 2.41
N LYS A 42 -29.36 0.26 3.19
CA LYS A 42 -29.29 0.24 4.67
C LYS A 42 -28.93 -1.13 5.25
N THR A 43 -29.10 -2.16 4.47
CA THR A 43 -28.88 -3.54 4.91
C THR A 43 -28.21 -4.32 3.80
N LEU A 44 -27.15 -5.03 4.13
CA LEU A 44 -26.48 -6.01 3.25
C LEU A 44 -26.84 -7.41 3.74
N LYS A 45 -27.49 -8.21 2.88
CA LYS A 45 -27.77 -9.62 3.12
C LYS A 45 -26.85 -10.47 2.26
N ILE A 46 -26.19 -11.45 2.87
CA ILE A 46 -25.30 -12.39 2.19
C ILE A 46 -25.67 -13.80 2.71
N GLY A 47 -26.38 -14.58 1.89
CA GLY A 47 -26.93 -15.86 2.37
C GLY A 47 -27.78 -15.68 3.62
N GLY A 48 -27.39 -16.34 4.71
CA GLY A 48 -28.07 -16.23 6.03
C GLY A 48 -27.62 -15.08 6.91
N ILE A 49 -26.66 -14.26 6.47
CA ILE A 49 -26.13 -13.13 7.25
C ILE A 49 -26.80 -11.83 6.86
N VAL A 50 -27.18 -11.04 7.88
CA VAL A 50 -27.71 -9.69 7.72
C VAL A 50 -26.77 -8.71 8.41
N VAL A 51 -26.23 -7.76 7.64
CA VAL A 51 -25.41 -6.66 8.15
C VAL A 51 -26.24 -5.38 8.09
N ASP A 52 -26.52 -4.79 9.26
CA ASP A 52 -27.18 -3.49 9.37
C ASP A 52 -26.15 -2.38 9.18
N LEU A 53 -26.41 -1.46 8.23
CA LEU A 53 -25.55 -0.36 7.87
C LEU A 53 -26.13 1.02 8.24
N LYS A 54 -27.14 1.06 9.16
CA LYS A 54 -27.85 2.32 9.47
C LYS A 54 -26.97 3.38 10.12
N ASP A 55 -26.07 2.99 11.01
CA ASP A 55 -25.25 3.92 11.81
C ASP A 55 -23.74 3.71 11.58
N VAL A 56 -23.37 3.40 10.32
CA VAL A 56 -21.97 3.16 9.96
C VAL A 56 -21.18 4.47 9.89
N LYS A 57 -19.97 4.45 10.42
CA LYS A 57 -18.99 5.51 10.17
C LYS A 57 -18.36 5.30 8.80
N THR A 58 -18.37 6.33 7.97
CA THR A 58 -17.68 6.33 6.69
C THR A 58 -16.18 6.56 6.89
N TYR A 59 -15.38 5.95 6.02
CA TYR A 59 -13.93 6.14 5.96
C TYR A 59 -13.61 7.17 4.87
N GLU A 60 -12.73 8.09 5.18
CA GLU A 60 -12.24 9.11 4.25
C GLU A 60 -10.88 8.73 3.67
N CYS A 61 -10.57 9.20 2.47
CA CYS A 61 -9.27 8.98 1.84
C CYS A 61 -8.16 9.79 2.53
N VAL A 62 -6.90 9.42 2.26
CA VAL A 62 -5.73 10.13 2.78
C VAL A 62 -5.59 11.49 2.11
N GLU A 63 -5.65 12.54 2.91
CA GLU A 63 -5.23 13.88 2.50
C GLU A 63 -4.03 14.30 3.35
N LEU A 64 -2.92 14.68 2.69
CA LEU A 64 -1.76 15.24 3.37
C LEU A 64 -1.88 16.78 3.39
N SER A 65 -1.70 17.39 4.56
CA SER A 65 -1.64 18.85 4.64
C SER A 65 -0.26 19.36 4.21
N LEU A 66 -0.22 20.52 3.55
CA LEU A 66 1.01 21.17 3.08
C LEU A 66 1.98 21.52 4.22
N ASP A 67 1.44 21.79 5.42
CA ASP A 67 2.21 22.28 6.56
C ASP A 67 2.94 21.16 7.33
N SER A 68 2.64 19.90 7.06
CA SER A 68 3.15 18.74 7.83
C SER A 68 4.34 18.02 7.20
N LEU A 69 4.77 18.39 5.98
CA LEU A 69 5.77 17.64 5.24
C LEU A 69 7.21 18.16 5.44
N LYS A 70 7.75 17.89 6.59
CA LYS A 70 9.19 18.01 6.85
C LYS A 70 9.87 16.65 6.87
N VAL A 71 9.67 15.86 5.81
CA VAL A 71 10.30 14.54 5.71
C VAL A 71 11.82 14.70 5.81
N SER A 72 12.42 14.00 6.75
CA SER A 72 13.84 14.02 7.02
C SER A 72 14.53 12.81 6.38
N ASP A 73 15.68 13.04 5.74
CA ASP A 73 16.53 11.99 5.17
C ASP A 73 16.87 10.93 6.24
N ASP A 74 17.25 11.41 7.46
CA ASP A 74 17.66 10.53 8.56
C ASP A 74 16.52 9.63 9.06
N GLU A 75 15.29 10.11 9.01
CA GLU A 75 14.11 9.31 9.37
C GLU A 75 13.87 8.17 8.38
N LEU A 76 13.94 8.45 7.08
CA LEU A 76 13.78 7.43 6.05
C LEU A 76 14.89 6.37 6.13
N ILE A 77 16.15 6.79 6.39
CA ILE A 77 17.26 5.86 6.51
C ILE A 77 17.13 4.99 7.78
N LYS A 78 16.72 5.56 8.91
CA LYS A 78 16.44 4.78 10.12
C LYS A 78 15.30 3.80 9.91
N ALA A 79 14.21 4.27 9.29
CA ALA A 79 13.07 3.44 8.96
C ALA A 79 13.45 2.28 8.03
N SER A 80 14.28 2.54 7.00
CA SER A 80 14.74 1.51 6.07
C SER A 80 15.64 0.47 6.75
N PHE A 81 16.52 0.90 7.67
CA PHE A 81 17.32 -0.02 8.48
C PHE A 81 16.46 -0.95 9.33
N ILE A 82 15.45 -0.40 10.03
CA ILE A 82 14.53 -1.20 10.83
C ILE A 82 13.73 -2.15 9.94
N LEU A 83 13.19 -1.66 8.83
CA LEU A 83 12.39 -2.46 7.92
C LEU A 83 13.21 -3.61 7.30
N SER A 84 14.47 -3.37 6.93
CA SER A 84 15.34 -4.42 6.41
C SER A 84 15.56 -5.55 7.42
N ARG A 85 15.68 -5.22 8.72
CA ARG A 85 15.79 -6.22 9.79
C ARG A 85 14.50 -7.00 10.03
N LEU A 86 13.35 -6.39 9.81
CA LEU A 86 12.07 -7.11 9.87
C LEU A 86 11.92 -8.09 8.71
N TYR A 87 12.39 -7.76 7.52
CA TYR A 87 12.44 -8.70 6.40
C TYR A 87 13.37 -9.91 6.66
N ASP A 88 14.43 -9.74 7.45
CA ASP A 88 15.30 -10.85 7.85
C ASP A 88 14.58 -11.91 8.72
N LEU A 89 13.42 -11.54 9.30
CA LEU A 89 12.59 -12.43 10.11
C LEU A 89 11.48 -13.14 9.29
N VAL A 90 11.35 -12.82 8.01
CA VAL A 90 10.35 -13.43 7.13
C VAL A 90 10.76 -14.86 6.80
N GLU A 91 9.81 -15.80 6.90
CA GLU A 91 10.04 -17.21 6.58
C GLU A 91 10.45 -17.40 5.10
N GLU A 92 11.32 -18.36 4.82
CA GLU A 92 11.91 -18.61 3.49
C GLU A 92 10.89 -18.91 2.37
N ASN A 93 9.70 -19.38 2.74
CA ASN A 93 8.63 -19.68 1.79
C ASN A 93 7.88 -18.45 1.27
N PHE A 94 8.11 -17.25 1.85
CA PHE A 94 7.52 -16.01 1.37
C PHE A 94 8.45 -15.28 0.41
N LEU A 95 7.85 -14.66 -0.62
CA LEU A 95 8.58 -13.81 -1.54
C LEU A 95 9.04 -12.53 -0.82
N ILE A 96 10.32 -12.22 -0.93
CA ILE A 96 10.90 -10.95 -0.50
C ILE A 96 11.04 -10.06 -1.72
N ILE A 97 10.15 -9.07 -1.85
CA ILE A 97 9.98 -8.26 -3.07
C ILE A 97 11.28 -7.58 -3.50
N TYR A 98 12.05 -6.99 -2.58
CA TYR A 98 13.27 -6.25 -2.93
C TYR A 98 14.43 -7.12 -3.43
N LYS A 99 14.33 -8.46 -3.32
CA LYS A 99 15.31 -9.43 -3.86
C LYS A 99 15.00 -9.87 -5.29
N THR A 100 13.90 -9.40 -5.87
CA THR A 100 13.45 -9.81 -7.20
C THR A 100 14.01 -8.92 -8.31
N ASP A 101 14.26 -9.51 -9.48
CA ASP A 101 14.70 -8.77 -10.67
C ASP A 101 13.65 -7.73 -11.10
N GLN A 102 12.37 -8.05 -10.95
CA GLN A 102 11.26 -7.14 -11.27
C GLN A 102 11.29 -5.86 -10.43
N PHE A 103 11.65 -5.97 -9.16
CA PHE A 103 11.83 -4.81 -8.30
C PHE A 103 13.05 -3.99 -8.70
N HIS A 104 14.15 -4.65 -9.06
CA HIS A 104 15.36 -3.96 -9.54
C HIS A 104 15.14 -3.26 -10.88
N ASP A 105 14.41 -3.88 -11.80
CA ASP A 105 13.97 -3.25 -13.06
C ASP A 105 13.11 -2.01 -12.76
N PHE A 106 12.14 -2.12 -11.85
CA PHE A 106 11.29 -1.00 -11.46
C PHE A 106 12.09 0.17 -10.87
N LEU A 107 13.07 -0.10 -9.99
CA LEU A 107 13.95 0.93 -9.47
C LEU A 107 14.78 1.59 -10.57
N THR A 108 15.25 0.82 -11.54
CA THR A 108 16.15 1.31 -12.59
C THR A 108 15.41 2.07 -13.68
N ASP A 109 14.23 1.61 -14.07
CA ASP A 109 13.50 2.13 -15.22
C ASP A 109 12.49 3.22 -14.85
N VAL A 110 12.04 3.25 -13.59
CA VAL A 110 11.01 4.20 -13.11
C VAL A 110 11.56 5.13 -12.03
N VAL A 111 11.99 4.54 -10.91
CA VAL A 111 12.23 5.32 -9.68
C VAL A 111 13.47 6.20 -9.79
N LYS A 112 14.61 5.64 -10.19
CA LYS A 112 15.89 6.39 -10.31
C LYS A 112 15.84 7.47 -11.40
N PRO A 113 15.30 7.23 -12.60
CA PRO A 113 15.15 8.27 -13.60
C PRO A 113 14.23 9.39 -13.15
N PHE A 114 13.08 9.06 -12.52
CA PHE A 114 12.17 10.08 -12.00
C PHE A 114 12.82 10.93 -10.89
N ALA A 115 13.54 10.30 -9.96
CA ALA A 115 14.30 11.00 -8.91
C ALA A 115 15.32 12.00 -9.46
N LYS A 116 15.78 11.79 -10.71
CA LYS A 116 16.69 12.69 -11.45
C LYS A 116 15.96 13.68 -12.37
N GLY A 117 14.64 13.80 -12.28
CA GLY A 117 13.83 14.73 -13.07
C GLY A 117 13.38 14.23 -14.44
N VAL A 118 13.54 12.93 -14.74
CA VAL A 118 13.02 12.33 -15.98
C VAL A 118 11.55 11.96 -15.77
N GLU A 119 10.66 12.95 -15.94
CA GLU A 119 9.22 12.76 -15.64
C GLU A 119 8.55 11.67 -16.48
N ASP A 120 8.98 11.43 -17.71
CA ASP A 120 8.37 10.41 -18.57
C ASP A 120 8.66 8.96 -18.13
N ALA A 121 9.64 8.74 -17.26
CA ALA A 121 9.94 7.42 -16.74
C ALA A 121 8.74 6.76 -16.03
N ILE A 122 7.88 7.56 -15.40
CA ILE A 122 6.67 7.07 -14.70
C ILE A 122 5.56 6.60 -15.65
N ARG A 123 5.65 6.95 -16.94
CA ARG A 123 4.60 6.64 -17.92
C ARG A 123 4.79 5.27 -18.59
N ASN A 124 5.96 4.65 -18.41
CA ASN A 124 6.18 3.31 -18.91
C ASN A 124 5.43 2.29 -18.03
N PRO A 125 4.36 1.63 -18.52
CA PRO A 125 3.57 0.72 -17.70
C PRO A 125 4.25 -0.63 -17.47
N GLU A 126 5.27 -0.99 -18.26
CA GLU A 126 5.85 -2.33 -18.28
C GLU A 126 6.51 -2.72 -16.94
N PRO A 127 7.34 -1.87 -16.27
CA PRO A 127 7.91 -2.22 -14.97
C PRO A 127 6.83 -2.41 -13.89
N TYR A 128 5.72 -1.67 -13.96
CA TYR A 128 4.59 -1.87 -13.04
C TYR A 128 3.90 -3.22 -13.27
N ARG A 129 3.68 -3.59 -14.56
CA ARG A 129 3.06 -4.88 -14.92
C ARG A 129 3.85 -6.07 -14.42
N LYS A 130 5.18 -6.00 -14.46
CA LYS A 130 6.05 -7.05 -13.93
C LYS A 130 5.95 -7.24 -12.42
N LEU A 131 5.59 -6.20 -11.68
CA LEU A 131 5.38 -6.25 -10.23
C LEU A 131 3.97 -6.70 -9.86
N MET A 132 2.95 -6.32 -10.66
CA MET A 132 1.56 -6.69 -10.37
C MET A 132 1.38 -8.20 -10.34
N GLY A 133 0.73 -8.69 -9.28
CA GLY A 133 0.50 -10.13 -9.08
C GLY A 133 1.74 -10.92 -8.64
N LEU A 134 2.89 -10.27 -8.46
CA LEU A 134 4.11 -10.94 -8.03
C LEU A 134 4.05 -11.29 -6.55
N GLY A 135 4.16 -12.57 -6.23
CA GLY A 135 4.07 -13.12 -4.88
C GLY A 135 2.82 -13.95 -4.66
N GLN A 136 2.65 -14.43 -3.43
CA GLN A 136 1.56 -15.32 -3.03
C GLN A 136 0.54 -14.59 -2.15
N GLY A 137 -0.67 -15.17 -2.02
CA GLY A 137 -1.69 -14.71 -1.10
C GLY A 137 -2.81 -13.90 -1.75
N PHE A 138 -3.68 -13.34 -0.89
CA PHE A 138 -4.83 -12.53 -1.30
C PHE A 138 -4.39 -11.19 -1.92
N THR A 139 -3.37 -10.58 -1.31
CA THR A 139 -2.65 -9.42 -1.82
C THR A 139 -1.19 -9.84 -2.06
N PRO A 140 -0.76 -10.06 -3.32
CA PRO A 140 0.63 -10.36 -3.67
C PRO A 140 1.59 -9.24 -3.24
N ALA A 141 2.83 -9.60 -2.92
CA ALA A 141 3.87 -8.68 -2.44
C ALA A 141 4.09 -7.46 -3.38
N GLY A 142 4.06 -7.71 -4.69
CA GLY A 142 4.19 -6.64 -5.69
C GLY A 142 3.02 -5.66 -5.68
N ASP A 143 1.78 -6.14 -5.47
CA ASP A 143 0.60 -5.29 -5.37
C ASP A 143 0.62 -4.45 -4.08
N ASP A 144 1.04 -5.05 -2.96
CA ASP A 144 1.18 -4.35 -1.69
C ASP A 144 2.26 -3.26 -1.79
N PHE A 145 3.44 -3.58 -2.36
CA PHE A 145 4.48 -2.59 -2.63
C PHE A 145 3.97 -1.44 -3.50
N LEU A 146 3.34 -1.74 -4.63
CA LEU A 146 2.79 -0.73 -5.53
C LEU A 146 1.69 0.10 -4.88
N SER A 147 0.86 -0.49 -4.01
CA SER A 147 -0.17 0.24 -3.27
C SER A 147 0.44 1.28 -2.34
N GLY A 148 1.48 0.93 -1.58
CA GLY A 148 2.23 1.87 -0.74
C GLY A 148 2.93 2.94 -1.56
N PHE A 149 3.58 2.56 -2.66
CA PHE A 149 4.30 3.45 -3.56
C PHE A 149 3.38 4.47 -4.24
N LEU A 150 2.28 4.02 -4.87
CA LEU A 150 1.36 4.89 -5.60
C LEU A 150 0.61 5.84 -4.68
N ALA A 151 0.11 5.35 -3.53
CA ALA A 151 -0.58 6.18 -2.55
C ALA A 151 0.32 7.32 -2.05
N THR A 152 1.58 7.00 -1.70
CA THR A 152 2.54 7.97 -1.19
C THR A 152 3.00 8.93 -2.28
N SER A 153 3.38 8.43 -3.46
CA SER A 153 3.81 9.27 -4.57
C SER A 153 2.73 10.27 -4.97
N ASN A 154 1.46 9.84 -5.05
CA ASN A 154 0.36 10.71 -5.45
C ASN A 154 -0.01 11.72 -4.36
N ALA A 155 0.07 11.33 -3.09
CA ALA A 155 -0.13 12.26 -1.99
C ALA A 155 0.96 13.35 -1.99
N LEU A 156 2.25 12.96 -2.12
CA LEU A 156 3.38 13.89 -2.18
C LEU A 156 3.37 14.73 -3.46
N SER A 157 2.95 14.17 -4.60
CA SER A 157 2.85 14.90 -5.87
C SER A 157 1.87 16.06 -5.79
N LYS A 158 0.72 15.88 -5.10
CA LYS A 158 -0.24 16.98 -4.85
C LYS A 158 0.40 18.11 -4.04
N VAL A 159 1.20 17.77 -3.03
CA VAL A 159 1.86 18.74 -2.15
C VAL A 159 2.93 19.54 -2.87
N TYR A 160 3.74 18.88 -3.69
CA TYR A 160 4.88 19.50 -4.36
C TYR A 160 4.62 19.92 -5.81
N GLY A 161 3.41 19.72 -6.33
CA GLY A 161 2.99 20.19 -7.65
C GLY A 161 3.48 19.31 -8.82
N PHE A 162 3.82 18.06 -8.59
CA PHE A 162 4.18 17.11 -9.65
C PHE A 162 2.95 16.42 -10.25
N LYS A 163 3.12 15.82 -11.44
CA LYS A 163 2.11 14.92 -11.99
C LYS A 163 2.06 13.63 -11.21
N GLY A 164 0.86 13.21 -10.82
CA GLY A 164 0.64 11.94 -10.12
C GLY A 164 0.87 10.72 -11.01
N PHE A 165 0.98 9.58 -10.38
CA PHE A 165 1.24 8.25 -10.98
C PHE A 165 -0.07 7.47 -11.06
N PHE A 166 -0.63 7.30 -12.25
CA PHE A 166 -1.92 6.63 -12.43
C PHE A 166 -1.81 5.54 -13.47
N LEU A 167 -2.10 4.33 -13.04
CA LEU A 167 -2.23 3.15 -13.87
C LEU A 167 -3.68 2.99 -14.30
N ARG A 168 -3.89 2.44 -15.50
CA ARG A 168 -5.23 2.17 -16.01
C ARG A 168 -5.84 0.97 -15.29
N LYS A 169 -7.15 1.05 -15.02
CA LYS A 169 -7.88 0.00 -14.31
C LYS A 169 -7.83 -1.35 -15.03
N ASP A 170 -7.97 -1.34 -16.36
CA ASP A 170 -7.92 -2.55 -17.18
C ASP A 170 -6.52 -3.20 -17.15
N GLU A 171 -5.46 -2.41 -17.15
CA GLU A 171 -4.08 -2.91 -17.01
C GLU A 171 -3.85 -3.58 -15.66
N ILE A 172 -4.31 -2.94 -14.57
CA ILE A 172 -4.21 -3.51 -13.22
C ILE A 172 -4.98 -4.84 -13.16
N LEU A 173 -6.26 -4.85 -13.58
CA LEU A 173 -7.12 -6.01 -13.46
C LEU A 173 -6.73 -7.18 -14.38
N SER A 174 -5.96 -6.93 -15.45
CA SER A 174 -5.40 -8.00 -16.28
C SER A 174 -4.09 -8.59 -15.72
N SER A 175 -3.44 -7.91 -14.78
CA SER A 175 -2.12 -8.28 -14.27
C SER A 175 -2.12 -8.94 -12.90
N THR A 176 -3.21 -8.82 -12.14
CA THR A 176 -3.34 -9.42 -10.80
C THR A 176 -4.77 -9.91 -10.52
N SER A 177 -5.00 -10.49 -9.34
CA SER A 177 -6.34 -10.92 -8.95
C SER A 177 -7.31 -9.72 -8.88
N TRP A 178 -8.59 -9.95 -9.20
CA TRP A 178 -9.59 -8.88 -9.19
C TRP A 178 -9.65 -8.12 -7.86
N ALA A 179 -9.59 -8.83 -6.72
CA ALA A 179 -9.69 -8.22 -5.40
C ALA A 179 -8.45 -7.36 -5.08
N SER A 180 -7.26 -7.90 -5.30
CA SER A 180 -6.00 -7.17 -5.09
C SER A 180 -5.87 -6.00 -6.05
N GLY A 181 -6.20 -6.20 -7.33
CA GLY A 181 -6.19 -5.15 -8.34
C GLY A 181 -7.13 -3.99 -8.02
N MET A 182 -8.28 -4.26 -7.39
CA MET A 182 -9.18 -3.18 -6.94
C MET A 182 -8.61 -2.41 -5.75
N LEU A 183 -7.93 -3.07 -4.80
CA LEU A 183 -7.22 -2.38 -3.72
C LEU A 183 -6.11 -1.49 -4.29
N LEU A 184 -5.29 -2.03 -5.18
CA LEU A 184 -4.24 -1.29 -5.88
C LEU A 184 -4.80 -0.12 -6.69
N TYR A 185 -5.90 -0.32 -7.44
CA TYR A 185 -6.56 0.75 -8.20
C TYR A 185 -7.02 1.90 -7.30
N HIS A 186 -7.62 1.59 -6.14
CA HIS A 186 -8.09 2.61 -5.22
C HIS A 186 -6.96 3.31 -4.46
N SER A 187 -5.84 2.62 -4.18
CA SER A 187 -4.71 3.20 -3.46
C SER A 187 -4.11 4.42 -4.18
N GLN A 188 -4.06 4.40 -5.51
CA GLN A 188 -3.54 5.55 -6.29
C GLN A 188 -4.38 6.83 -6.15
N TYR A 189 -5.61 6.73 -5.66
CA TYR A 189 -6.47 7.88 -5.34
C TYR A 189 -6.49 8.23 -3.85
N GLY A 190 -5.64 7.58 -3.04
CA GLY A 190 -5.56 7.80 -1.59
C GLY A 190 -6.56 6.97 -0.78
N TYR A 191 -7.33 6.07 -1.42
CA TYR A 191 -8.20 5.15 -0.70
C TYR A 191 -7.39 3.93 -0.24
N VAL A 192 -6.81 4.04 0.94
CA VAL A 192 -5.92 3.04 1.54
C VAL A 192 -6.40 2.60 2.92
N GLY A 193 -5.84 1.51 3.44
CA GLY A 193 -6.09 1.07 4.81
C GLY A 193 -5.57 2.07 5.86
N GLU A 194 -6.17 2.04 7.04
CA GLU A 194 -5.87 2.97 8.15
C GLU A 194 -4.38 3.00 8.51
N GLY A 195 -3.70 1.84 8.51
CA GLY A 195 -2.26 1.77 8.77
C GLY A 195 -1.42 2.53 7.75
N VAL A 196 -1.72 2.35 6.45
CA VAL A 196 -1.06 3.09 5.35
C VAL A 196 -1.34 4.57 5.47
N SER A 197 -2.61 4.95 5.69
CA SER A 197 -3.04 6.34 5.89
C SER A 197 -2.25 7.00 7.02
N LYS A 198 -2.22 6.36 8.20
CA LYS A 198 -1.51 6.85 9.38
C LYS A 198 -0.01 7.02 9.11
N THR A 199 0.62 6.05 8.43
CA THR A 199 2.05 6.10 8.11
C THR A 199 2.36 7.25 7.15
N ILE A 200 1.57 7.44 6.09
CA ILE A 200 1.76 8.55 5.14
C ILE A 200 1.52 9.90 5.83
N GLN A 201 0.47 10.05 6.63
CA GLN A 201 0.16 11.28 7.35
C GLN A 201 1.19 11.65 8.41
N SER A 202 1.94 10.68 8.94
CA SER A 202 3.01 10.90 9.90
C SER A 202 4.37 11.20 9.26
N LEU A 203 4.47 11.22 7.92
CA LEU A 203 5.67 11.66 7.23
C LEU A 203 6.04 13.09 7.68
N GLY A 204 7.23 13.24 8.29
CA GLY A 204 7.69 14.50 8.87
C GLY A 204 7.49 14.64 10.38
N ASP A 205 6.79 13.72 11.01
CA ASP A 205 6.76 13.56 12.47
C ASP A 205 7.79 12.48 12.88
N ARG A 206 8.88 12.91 13.49
CA ARG A 206 10.05 12.05 13.80
C ARG A 206 9.73 10.78 14.57
N VAL A 207 8.85 10.87 15.55
CA VAL A 207 8.48 9.74 16.41
C VAL A 207 7.28 9.01 15.81
N GLY A 208 6.26 9.76 15.42
CA GLY A 208 5.01 9.22 14.90
C GLY A 208 5.19 8.42 13.61
N PHE A 209 6.13 8.80 12.74
CA PHE A 209 6.40 8.06 11.49
C PHE A 209 6.98 6.66 11.76
N LEU A 210 7.99 6.55 12.61
CA LEU A 210 8.59 5.25 12.93
C LEU A 210 7.58 4.33 13.63
N ASP A 211 6.81 4.86 14.58
CA ASP A 211 5.78 4.08 15.27
C ASP A 211 4.69 3.60 14.31
N ALA A 212 4.20 4.48 13.44
CA ALA A 212 3.19 4.13 12.45
C ALA A 212 3.70 3.10 11.42
N LEU A 213 4.95 3.23 10.98
CA LEU A 213 5.58 2.28 10.06
C LEU A 213 5.76 0.91 10.72
N MET A 214 6.18 0.88 11.99
CA MET A 214 6.31 -0.37 12.76
C MET A 214 4.95 -1.06 12.99
N ASP A 215 3.91 -0.29 13.24
CA ASP A 215 2.54 -0.81 13.35
C ASP A 215 2.06 -1.38 12.01
N LEU A 216 2.34 -0.68 10.90
CA LEU A 216 2.01 -1.15 9.56
C LEU A 216 2.78 -2.42 9.20
N ALA A 217 4.08 -2.47 9.48
CA ALA A 217 4.95 -3.62 9.18
C ALA A 217 4.50 -4.93 9.85
N ARG A 218 3.70 -4.87 10.91
CA ARG A 218 3.13 -6.05 11.60
C ARG A 218 1.84 -6.58 10.95
N VAL A 219 1.35 -5.94 9.90
CA VAL A 219 0.11 -6.35 9.22
C VAL A 219 0.37 -7.50 8.26
N GLY A 220 -0.35 -8.61 8.44
CA GLY A 220 -0.18 -9.82 7.61
C GLY A 220 1.16 -10.52 7.85
N HIS A 221 1.60 -11.34 6.90
CA HIS A 221 2.92 -11.99 6.93
C HIS A 221 3.99 -11.06 6.35
N THR A 222 3.78 -10.58 5.12
CA THR A 222 4.69 -9.66 4.41
C THR A 222 4.00 -8.39 3.95
N SER A 223 2.66 -8.37 3.83
CA SER A 223 1.89 -7.25 3.26
C SER A 223 2.25 -5.90 3.89
N GLY A 224 2.36 -5.84 5.21
CA GLY A 224 2.74 -4.61 5.90
C GLY A 224 4.17 -4.17 5.61
N LEU A 225 5.10 -5.12 5.44
CA LEU A 225 6.49 -4.84 5.06
C LEU A 225 6.55 -4.29 3.63
N ASP A 226 5.84 -4.92 2.69
CA ASP A 226 5.83 -4.54 1.29
C ASP A 226 5.17 -3.16 1.08
N LEU A 227 4.04 -2.89 1.74
CA LEU A 227 3.42 -1.57 1.82
C LEU A 227 4.39 -0.50 2.36
N SER A 228 5.10 -0.80 3.47
CA SER A 228 6.07 0.09 4.10
C SER A 228 7.26 0.38 3.19
N LEU A 229 7.76 -0.63 2.48
CA LEU A 229 8.83 -0.45 1.49
C LEU A 229 8.38 0.47 0.36
N GLY A 230 7.15 0.31 -0.14
CA GLY A 230 6.56 1.20 -1.14
C GLY A 230 6.53 2.66 -0.67
N ILE A 231 6.12 2.90 0.58
CA ILE A 231 6.11 4.25 1.19
C ILE A 231 7.53 4.82 1.27
N LEU A 232 8.52 4.04 1.71
CA LEU A 232 9.91 4.48 1.83
C LEU A 232 10.53 4.82 0.47
N VAL A 233 10.33 3.97 -0.54
CA VAL A 233 10.85 4.20 -1.90
C VAL A 233 10.23 5.46 -2.50
N ALA A 234 8.91 5.63 -2.42
CA ALA A 234 8.23 6.81 -2.93
C ALA A 234 8.68 8.10 -2.24
N SER A 235 8.77 8.09 -0.91
CA SER A 235 9.21 9.26 -0.14
C SER A 235 10.65 9.65 -0.47
N SER A 236 11.55 8.67 -0.58
CA SER A 236 12.95 8.89 -0.93
C SER A 236 13.13 9.43 -2.35
N MET A 237 12.39 8.87 -3.30
CA MET A 237 12.37 9.31 -4.71
C MET A 237 11.95 10.78 -4.83
N ILE A 238 10.87 11.16 -4.15
CA ILE A 238 10.38 12.54 -4.17
C ILE A 238 11.36 13.49 -3.46
N LEU A 239 11.98 13.08 -2.35
CA LEU A 239 13.02 13.89 -1.71
C LEU A 239 14.24 14.13 -2.59
N ASP A 240 14.69 13.12 -3.32
CA ASP A 240 15.81 13.26 -4.25
C ASP A 240 15.45 14.25 -5.37
N LEU A 241 14.25 14.13 -5.93
CA LEU A 241 13.77 15.06 -6.96
C LEU A 241 13.73 16.52 -6.47
N ILE A 242 13.25 16.75 -5.23
CA ILE A 242 13.07 18.11 -4.70
C ILE A 242 14.38 18.72 -4.22
N LYS A 243 15.22 17.92 -3.54
CA LYS A 243 16.41 18.39 -2.83
C LYS A 243 17.71 18.13 -3.57
N GLY A 244 17.68 17.37 -4.69
CA GLY A 244 18.88 16.96 -5.43
C GLY A 244 19.84 16.10 -4.58
N ARG A 245 19.29 15.32 -3.62
CA ARG A 245 20.05 14.47 -2.71
C ARG A 245 20.05 13.03 -3.19
N ASP A 246 20.78 12.16 -2.51
CA ASP A 246 20.88 10.72 -2.80
C ASP A 246 20.27 9.89 -1.65
N VAL A 247 19.07 10.25 -1.23
CA VAL A 247 18.36 9.58 -0.13
C VAL A 247 17.93 8.18 -0.54
N LEU A 248 17.42 8.04 -1.76
CA LEU A 248 16.98 6.75 -2.31
C LEU A 248 18.11 5.70 -2.28
N SER A 249 19.31 6.05 -2.74
CA SER A 249 20.44 5.13 -2.72
C SER A 249 20.84 4.75 -1.30
N ARG A 250 20.77 5.69 -0.36
CA ARG A 250 21.06 5.43 1.06
C ARG A 250 20.02 4.53 1.70
N VAL A 251 18.75 4.73 1.40
CA VAL A 251 17.63 3.89 1.83
C VAL A 251 17.78 2.49 1.25
N MET A 252 17.98 2.35 -0.07
CA MET A 252 18.09 1.05 -0.72
C MET A 252 19.34 0.26 -0.28
N ARG A 253 20.41 0.92 0.09
CA ARG A 253 21.61 0.26 0.61
C ARG A 253 21.34 -0.56 1.87
N GLN A 254 20.34 -0.19 2.68
CA GLN A 254 19.97 -0.94 3.88
C GLN A 254 19.40 -2.33 3.56
N PHE A 255 18.80 -2.48 2.38
CA PHE A 255 18.23 -3.75 1.92
C PHE A 255 19.22 -4.59 1.13
N LEU A 256 20.09 -3.95 0.35
CA LEU A 256 20.98 -4.64 -0.60
C LEU A 256 22.33 -5.11 0.03
N ASN A 257 22.77 -4.50 1.12
CA ASN A 257 24.02 -4.89 1.79
C ASN A 257 23.84 -6.03 2.80
N ASN A 258 22.65 -6.56 2.98
CA ASN A 258 22.34 -7.69 3.86
C ASN A 258 22.06 -8.99 3.09
N SER A 259 22.34 -9.02 1.78
CA SER A 259 22.17 -10.19 0.89
C SER A 259 23.45 -10.99 0.77
#